data_9fbe3204fd67ec6d8f36af334de77655
#
_entry.id   9fbe3204fd67ec6d8f36af334de77655
#
_cell.length_a   1.000
_cell.length_b   1.000
_cell.length_c   1.000
_cell.angle_alpha   90.00
_cell.angle_beta   90.00
_cell.angle_gamma   90.00
#
_symmetry.space_group_name_H-M   'P 1'
#
loop_
_entity.id
_entity.type
_entity.pdbx_description
1 polymer ?
#
loop_
_entity_poly.entity_id
_entity_poly.type
_entity_poly.pdbx_seq_one_letter_code
_entity_poly.pdbx_strand_id
1 'polypeptide(L)'
;MKRKLFAVSMAAAMATSCFAGTAFASDSEPVTIKVTRACFNLANPDSEQVKKVQDAINEYIKDKINVQIELTDIGSGEYTDKANLALANNEINLLWTASWEATIGTNDLVPANAVYDITDLLPGTPLYESMDEGQWEATKYDGKNYFVPVYKDNTEGFDVMFRKDLVDKYGWDISTVKTLADIEPMLADLEAEGLKYPYLSQKTAMFYRYYINDFDFFTADAQSNWVAVDRSTNEVVDTVLSDQYKEFCTLMAKWAEAGYISEDEVTKTTTDTTTQTQDWGISWWTDIPVNAEANSRYNQEVVMTPITDRWAHSTSALGSCYAVTANSTPEEAQACIDFLGLLYTDSKLADLYTFGIEGEDFNYVDGKVEQTDAGKYNHSMWESASATIVTPLTTDPDDKAELYKDFNGGANTSCAAGFRFDKSEVADKYAACQNVFNEYGFALENGGYGVDQIEDTIAQYQAALDEAGYQDVLAVFQAQYEEWKKENSAEDNGDDTASSVEEEMSSEAE
;
A
#
# COMPACT_ATOMS: atom_id res chain seq x y z
N MET A 1 -26.74 71.75 -9.60
CA MET A 1 -26.74 70.47 -8.90
C MET A 1 -25.58 69.61 -9.42
N LYS A 2 -24.49 69.54 -8.69
CA LYS A 2 -23.25 68.83 -9.10
C LYS A 2 -23.14 67.56 -8.28
N ARG A 3 -23.24 66.39 -8.93
CA ARG A 3 -22.94 65.09 -8.31
C ARG A 3 -21.42 64.84 -8.42
N LYS A 4 -20.77 64.69 -7.31
CA LYS A 4 -19.36 64.25 -7.22
C LYS A 4 -19.34 62.72 -7.22
N LEU A 5 -18.70 62.15 -8.22
CA LEU A 5 -18.28 60.73 -8.19
C LEU A 5 -17.01 60.62 -7.30
N PHE A 6 -17.08 59.74 -6.31
CA PHE A 6 -15.89 59.26 -5.61
C PHE A 6 -15.45 57.95 -6.27
N ALA A 7 -14.27 57.96 -6.86
CA ALA A 7 -13.57 56.75 -7.31
C ALA A 7 -12.80 56.21 -6.10
N VAL A 8 -13.15 54.98 -5.67
CA VAL A 8 -12.38 54.22 -4.69
C VAL A 8 -11.41 53.35 -5.46
N SER A 9 -10.14 53.68 -5.39
CA SER A 9 -9.04 52.86 -5.90
C SER A 9 -8.76 51.73 -4.89
N MET A 10 -9.07 50.52 -5.26
CA MET A 10 -8.70 49.33 -4.50
C MET A 10 -7.28 48.93 -4.91
N ALA A 11 -6.30 49.28 -4.09
CA ALA A 11 -4.92 48.81 -4.23
C ALA A 11 -4.88 47.38 -3.69
N ALA A 12 -4.72 46.39 -4.58
CA ALA A 12 -4.38 45.02 -4.19
C ALA A 12 -2.91 45.00 -3.75
N ALA A 13 -2.70 44.88 -2.44
CA ALA A 13 -1.40 44.58 -1.90
C ALA A 13 -1.16 43.04 -2.04
N MET A 14 -0.35 42.63 -3.02
CA MET A 14 0.24 41.31 -3.05
C MET A 14 1.24 41.27 -1.90
N ALA A 15 0.89 40.56 -0.83
CA ALA A 15 1.84 40.17 0.19
C ALA A 15 2.65 38.97 -0.36
N THR A 16 3.79 39.25 -0.96
CA THR A 16 4.88 38.29 -1.13
C THR A 16 5.40 37.96 0.28
N SER A 17 4.91 36.87 0.85
CA SER A 17 5.55 36.28 2.01
C SER A 17 6.90 35.70 1.55
N CYS A 18 7.95 36.50 1.67
CA CYS A 18 9.30 35.98 1.71
C CYS A 18 9.40 35.09 2.97
N PHE A 19 9.41 33.78 2.78
CA PHE A 19 9.96 32.88 3.78
C PHE A 19 11.44 33.25 3.92
N ALA A 20 11.75 34.09 4.91
CA ALA A 20 13.09 34.21 5.42
C ALA A 20 13.39 32.89 6.13
N GLY A 21 14.14 32.02 5.45
CA GLY A 21 14.74 30.87 6.09
C GLY A 21 15.53 31.38 7.30
N THR A 22 15.01 31.16 8.50
CA THR A 22 15.81 31.25 9.71
C THR A 22 16.82 30.12 9.61
N ALA A 23 18.07 30.45 9.26
CA ALA A 23 19.18 29.52 9.44
C ALA A 23 19.20 29.16 10.93
N PHE A 24 18.81 27.94 11.25
CA PHE A 24 18.97 27.36 12.57
C PHE A 24 20.46 27.03 12.71
N ALA A 25 21.27 28.03 13.07
CA ALA A 25 22.57 27.77 13.70
C ALA A 25 22.24 27.39 15.16
N SER A 26 21.82 26.14 15.37
CA SER A 26 21.77 25.55 16.70
C SER A 26 23.19 25.23 17.11
N ASP A 27 23.66 25.78 18.24
CA ASP A 27 24.93 25.38 18.87
C ASP A 27 24.87 23.95 19.48
N SER A 28 23.76 23.21 19.25
CA SER A 28 23.58 21.83 19.69
C SER A 28 24.04 20.85 18.61
N GLU A 29 24.66 19.76 19.04
CA GLU A 29 24.94 18.63 18.15
C GLU A 29 23.65 18.10 17.53
N PRO A 30 23.65 17.66 16.24
CA PRO A 30 22.47 17.12 15.59
C PRO A 30 21.99 15.84 16.27
N VAL A 31 20.68 15.66 16.32
CA VAL A 31 20.07 14.42 16.80
C VAL A 31 20.28 13.34 15.73
N THR A 32 20.91 12.24 16.10
CA THR A 32 21.12 11.11 15.18
C THR A 32 19.94 10.14 15.29
N ILE A 33 19.28 9.86 14.15
CA ILE A 33 18.23 8.85 14.05
C ILE A 33 18.69 7.68 13.18
N LYS A 34 18.37 6.46 13.58
CA LYS A 34 18.66 5.23 12.85
C LYS A 34 17.47 4.87 11.99
N VAL A 35 17.66 4.92 10.67
CA VAL A 35 16.62 4.66 9.66
C VAL A 35 16.85 3.28 9.07
N THR A 36 15.86 2.39 9.14
CA THR A 36 15.91 1.06 8.55
C THR A 36 14.76 0.91 7.56
N ARG A 37 15.09 0.51 6.33
CA ARG A 37 14.09 0.31 5.27
C ARG A 37 14.36 -0.92 4.41
N ALA A 38 13.30 -1.44 3.81
CA ALA A 38 13.38 -2.48 2.81
C ALA A 38 13.93 -1.94 1.49
N CYS A 39 14.59 -2.79 0.72
CA CYS A 39 14.94 -2.54 -0.68
C CYS A 39 14.37 -3.69 -1.52
N PHE A 40 13.42 -3.36 -2.39
CA PHE A 40 12.75 -4.35 -3.25
C PHE A 40 13.46 -4.52 -4.59
N ASN A 41 14.20 -3.51 -5.03
CA ASN A 41 14.88 -3.55 -6.31
C ASN A 41 16.25 -4.25 -6.27
N LEU A 42 16.85 -4.36 -5.09
CA LEU A 42 18.15 -5.02 -4.90
C LEU A 42 18.06 -6.08 -3.79
N ALA A 43 18.32 -7.34 -4.13
CA ALA A 43 18.35 -8.42 -3.14
C ALA A 43 19.47 -8.24 -2.09
N ASN A 44 20.56 -7.59 -2.48
CA ASN A 44 21.72 -7.30 -1.63
C ASN A 44 22.20 -5.86 -1.89
N PRO A 45 21.61 -4.84 -1.21
CA PRO A 45 22.08 -3.46 -1.32
C PRO A 45 23.57 -3.32 -1.02
N ASP A 46 24.28 -2.50 -1.83
CA ASP A 46 25.71 -2.25 -1.63
C ASP A 46 25.91 -1.31 -0.44
N SER A 47 26.42 -1.82 0.66
CA SER A 47 26.58 -1.06 1.91
C SER A 47 27.53 0.14 1.78
N GLU A 48 28.52 0.11 0.87
CA GLU A 48 29.40 1.25 0.62
C GLU A 48 28.64 2.35 -0.10
N GLN A 49 27.76 2.00 -1.05
CA GLN A 49 26.92 2.97 -1.76
C GLN A 49 25.83 3.55 -0.85
N VAL A 50 25.16 2.72 -0.04
CA VAL A 50 24.21 3.18 0.98
C VAL A 50 24.86 4.18 1.93
N LYS A 51 26.11 3.91 2.37
CA LYS A 51 26.88 4.85 3.21
C LYS A 51 27.19 6.17 2.51
N LYS A 52 27.54 6.15 1.23
CA LYS A 52 27.78 7.38 0.47
C LYS A 52 26.49 8.21 0.33
N VAL A 53 25.35 7.55 0.05
CA VAL A 53 24.05 8.22 -0.01
C VAL A 53 23.68 8.81 1.34
N GLN A 54 23.86 8.07 2.44
CA GLN A 54 23.70 8.60 3.79
C GLN A 54 24.52 9.86 4.03
N ASP A 55 25.80 9.84 3.67
CA ASP A 55 26.69 10.99 3.87
C ASP A 55 26.26 12.20 3.02
N ALA A 56 25.79 11.96 1.79
CA ALA A 56 25.23 13.00 0.92
C ALA A 56 23.92 13.57 1.48
N ILE A 57 23.04 12.74 2.04
CA ILE A 57 21.81 13.17 2.73
C ILE A 57 22.19 14.06 3.92
N ASN A 58 23.09 13.59 4.80
CA ASN A 58 23.50 14.33 5.99
C ASN A 58 24.13 15.67 5.64
N GLU A 59 24.96 15.74 4.59
CA GLU A 59 25.51 17.00 4.10
C GLU A 59 24.42 17.92 3.54
N TYR A 60 23.40 17.38 2.90
CA TYR A 60 22.31 18.16 2.32
C TYR A 60 21.35 18.75 3.36
N ILE A 61 21.06 18.00 4.44
CA ILE A 61 20.08 18.39 5.46
C ILE A 61 20.68 19.23 6.61
N LYS A 62 21.99 19.22 6.82
CA LYS A 62 22.68 19.82 7.99
C LYS A 62 22.34 21.29 8.28
N ASP A 63 22.06 22.08 7.23
CA ASP A 63 21.72 23.50 7.35
C ASP A 63 20.18 23.74 7.29
N LYS A 64 19.38 22.67 7.21
CA LYS A 64 17.92 22.72 7.08
C LYS A 64 17.22 22.26 8.34
N ILE A 65 17.67 21.17 8.92
CA ILE A 65 17.14 20.57 10.14
C ILE A 65 18.29 20.12 11.06
N ASN A 66 18.05 20.06 12.36
CA ASN A 66 19.06 19.62 13.34
C ASN A 66 19.06 18.09 13.49
N VAL A 67 19.11 17.36 12.39
CA VAL A 67 19.03 15.89 12.33
C VAL A 67 20.20 15.34 11.52
N GLN A 68 20.68 14.18 11.92
CA GLN A 68 21.59 13.32 11.18
C GLN A 68 21.01 11.91 11.12
N ILE A 69 21.14 11.24 9.97
CA ILE A 69 20.64 9.86 9.82
C ILE A 69 21.78 8.85 9.77
N GLU A 70 21.51 7.66 10.31
CA GLU A 70 22.23 6.42 10.03
C GLU A 70 21.30 5.51 9.22
N LEU A 71 21.63 5.25 7.93
CA LEU A 71 20.77 4.56 7.00
C LEU A 71 21.17 3.08 6.85
N THR A 72 20.21 2.20 6.99
CA THR A 72 20.34 0.77 6.74
C THR A 72 19.31 0.31 5.72
N ASP A 73 19.77 -0.14 4.56
CA ASP A 73 18.95 -0.78 3.53
C ASP A 73 19.13 -2.30 3.61
N ILE A 74 18.01 -3.03 3.61
CA ILE A 74 18.00 -4.50 3.70
C ILE A 74 17.18 -5.02 2.51
N GLY A 75 17.74 -5.97 1.75
CA GLY A 75 17.00 -6.60 0.66
C GLY A 75 15.72 -7.28 1.15
N SER A 76 14.64 -7.18 0.39
CA SER A 76 13.29 -7.61 0.80
C SER A 76 13.22 -9.06 1.28
N GLY A 77 14.01 -9.97 0.71
CA GLY A 77 14.02 -11.38 1.11
C GLY A 77 14.55 -11.66 2.53
N GLU A 78 15.25 -10.71 3.15
CA GLU A 78 15.80 -10.83 4.51
C GLU A 78 15.27 -9.73 5.43
N TYR A 79 14.43 -8.81 4.89
CA TYR A 79 14.04 -7.58 5.58
C TYR A 79 13.30 -7.86 6.88
N THR A 80 12.22 -8.63 6.82
CA THR A 80 11.36 -8.91 7.99
C THR A 80 12.16 -9.48 9.17
N ASP A 81 13.01 -10.48 8.91
CA ASP A 81 13.81 -11.13 9.97
C ASP A 81 14.85 -10.18 10.58
N LYS A 82 15.57 -9.44 9.74
CA LYS A 82 16.62 -8.53 10.19
C LYS A 82 16.05 -7.30 10.91
N ALA A 83 14.96 -6.73 10.38
CA ALA A 83 14.29 -5.60 11.01
C ALA A 83 13.67 -5.99 12.36
N ASN A 84 13.06 -7.17 12.46
CA ASN A 84 12.52 -7.70 13.71
C ASN A 84 13.62 -7.87 14.79
N LEU A 85 14.79 -8.41 14.39
CA LEU A 85 15.93 -8.52 15.29
C LEU A 85 16.46 -7.15 15.74
N ALA A 86 16.58 -6.19 14.82
CA ALA A 86 17.05 -4.84 15.11
C ALA A 86 16.07 -4.07 16.03
N LEU A 87 14.74 -4.25 15.83
CA LEU A 87 13.71 -3.72 16.74
C LEU A 87 13.88 -4.28 18.15
N ALA A 88 14.04 -5.60 18.28
CA ALA A 88 14.23 -6.26 19.58
C ALA A 88 15.50 -5.76 20.31
N ASN A 89 16.51 -5.33 19.56
CA ASN A 89 17.77 -4.79 20.09
C ASN A 89 17.74 -3.25 20.32
N ASN A 90 16.63 -2.57 20.03
CA ASN A 90 16.52 -1.10 20.07
C ASN A 90 17.52 -0.39 19.14
N GLU A 91 17.71 -0.91 17.93
CA GLU A 91 18.69 -0.39 16.95
C GLU A 91 18.05 0.47 15.86
N ILE A 92 16.75 0.77 15.96
CA ILE A 92 15.96 1.52 14.98
C ILE A 92 15.22 2.65 15.68
N ASN A 93 15.22 3.86 15.09
CA ASN A 93 14.34 4.97 15.48
C ASN A 93 13.21 5.16 14.45
N LEU A 94 13.53 5.02 13.14
CA LEU A 94 12.57 5.14 12.04
C LEU A 94 12.60 3.85 11.20
N LEU A 95 11.48 3.13 11.23
CA LEU A 95 11.29 1.85 10.53
C LEU A 95 10.37 2.06 9.32
N TRP A 96 10.78 1.61 8.13
CA TRP A 96 9.84 1.37 7.05
C TRP A 96 9.03 0.08 7.34
N THR A 97 7.72 0.11 7.07
CA THR A 97 6.87 -1.07 7.19
C THR A 97 5.65 -0.97 6.27
N ALA A 98 4.81 -2.00 6.28
CA ALA A 98 3.58 -2.06 5.51
C ALA A 98 2.53 -2.92 6.22
N SER A 99 1.26 -2.76 5.87
CA SER A 99 0.17 -3.58 6.42
C SER A 99 0.29 -5.07 6.08
N TRP A 100 0.96 -5.39 5.00
CA TRP A 100 1.19 -6.75 4.48
C TRP A 100 2.50 -7.39 4.95
N GLU A 101 3.36 -6.67 5.68
CA GLU A 101 4.56 -7.25 6.27
C GLU A 101 4.21 -8.21 7.41
N ALA A 102 4.86 -9.38 7.41
CA ALA A 102 4.69 -10.34 8.48
C ALA A 102 5.48 -9.92 9.73
N THR A 103 4.94 -10.11 10.91
CA THR A 103 5.56 -9.87 12.24
C THR A 103 6.01 -8.45 12.57
N ILE A 104 6.29 -7.62 11.56
CA ILE A 104 6.58 -6.19 11.68
C ILE A 104 5.55 -5.36 10.92
N GLY A 105 4.42 -5.94 10.54
CA GLY A 105 3.31 -5.25 9.91
C GLY A 105 2.60 -4.29 10.87
N THR A 106 1.83 -3.37 10.30
CA THR A 106 1.17 -2.33 11.11
C THR A 106 0.22 -2.92 12.15
N ASN A 107 -0.46 -4.02 11.82
CA ASN A 107 -1.37 -4.74 12.72
C ASN A 107 -0.66 -5.57 13.81
N ASP A 108 0.65 -5.75 13.71
CA ASP A 108 1.46 -6.44 14.72
C ASP A 108 2.19 -5.44 15.62
N LEU A 109 2.69 -4.33 15.06
CA LEU A 109 3.52 -3.36 15.78
C LEU A 109 2.74 -2.56 16.83
N VAL A 110 1.49 -2.17 16.56
CA VAL A 110 0.67 -1.38 17.51
C VAL A 110 0.29 -2.22 18.72
N PRO A 111 -0.30 -3.43 18.60
CA PRO A 111 -0.60 -4.26 19.77
C PRO A 111 0.65 -4.68 20.57
N ALA A 112 1.80 -4.83 19.90
CA ALA A 112 3.06 -5.11 20.56
C ALA A 112 3.66 -3.91 21.31
N ASN A 113 3.05 -2.72 21.23
CA ASN A 113 3.59 -1.45 21.73
C ASN A 113 5.01 -1.18 21.22
N ALA A 114 5.30 -1.55 19.97
CA ALA A 114 6.60 -1.40 19.35
C ALA A 114 6.79 -0.05 18.65
N VAL A 115 5.73 0.74 18.51
CA VAL A 115 5.70 2.03 17.82
C VAL A 115 5.29 3.18 18.74
N TYR A 116 5.80 4.37 18.43
CA TYR A 116 5.56 5.60 19.17
C TYR A 116 4.25 6.25 18.70
N ASP A 117 3.44 6.75 19.64
CA ASP A 117 2.27 7.58 19.32
C ASP A 117 2.73 8.97 18.85
N ILE A 118 2.58 9.24 17.54
CA ILE A 118 3.02 10.48 16.91
C ILE A 118 1.89 11.51 16.78
N THR A 119 0.70 11.24 17.30
CA THR A 119 -0.50 12.08 17.13
C THR A 119 -0.24 13.54 17.50
N ASP A 120 0.39 13.79 18.63
CA ASP A 120 0.68 15.15 19.13
C ASP A 120 1.88 15.80 18.42
N LEU A 121 2.68 15.03 17.68
CA LEU A 121 3.86 15.53 16.95
C LEU A 121 3.52 16.03 15.54
N LEU A 122 2.38 15.65 14.98
CA LEU A 122 2.00 15.95 13.60
C LEU A 122 1.44 17.37 13.38
N PRO A 123 0.52 17.90 14.22
CA PRO A 123 -0.19 19.15 13.92
C PRO A 123 0.75 20.34 13.70
N GLY A 124 0.56 21.05 12.59
CA GLY A 124 1.34 22.24 12.24
C GLY A 124 2.76 21.94 11.72
N THR A 125 3.08 20.69 11.45
CA THR A 125 4.34 20.31 10.79
C THR A 125 4.21 20.32 9.26
N PRO A 126 5.30 20.58 8.52
CA PRO A 126 5.30 20.42 7.06
C PRO A 126 4.89 19.01 6.61
N LEU A 127 5.16 18.00 7.42
CA LEU A 127 4.75 16.62 7.16
C LEU A 127 3.21 16.49 7.13
N TYR A 128 2.54 17.00 8.17
CA TYR A 128 1.08 16.95 8.25
C TYR A 128 0.42 17.70 7.09
N GLU A 129 0.96 18.88 6.75
CA GLU A 129 0.45 19.72 5.67
C GLU A 129 0.73 19.14 4.26
N SER A 130 1.63 18.15 4.12
CA SER A 130 1.99 17.54 2.83
C SER A 130 0.94 16.56 2.29
N MET A 131 -0.01 16.14 3.11
CA MET A 131 -1.06 15.18 2.75
C MET A 131 -2.43 15.67 3.23
N ASP A 132 -3.48 15.21 2.55
CA ASP A 132 -4.86 15.50 2.93
C ASP A 132 -5.23 14.84 4.27
N GLU A 133 -6.13 15.49 5.03
CA GLU A 133 -6.59 15.00 6.34
C GLU A 133 -7.12 13.55 6.27
N GLY A 134 -7.83 13.19 5.20
CA GLY A 134 -8.33 11.84 4.99
C GLY A 134 -7.23 10.77 4.92
N GLN A 135 -6.02 11.10 4.48
CA GLN A 135 -4.89 10.18 4.50
C GLN A 135 -4.42 9.92 5.94
N TRP A 136 -4.41 10.94 6.79
CA TRP A 136 -4.07 10.79 8.21
C TRP A 136 -5.14 10.03 9.00
N GLU A 137 -6.42 10.30 8.73
CA GLU A 137 -7.54 9.56 9.34
C GLU A 137 -7.46 8.06 8.98
N ALA A 138 -7.18 7.73 7.72
CA ALA A 138 -7.05 6.34 7.27
C ALA A 138 -5.89 5.56 7.91
N THR A 139 -4.93 6.23 8.57
CA THR A 139 -3.79 5.58 9.25
C THR A 139 -3.98 5.39 10.76
N LYS A 140 -5.10 5.85 11.33
CA LYS A 140 -5.34 5.79 12.76
C LYS A 140 -5.60 4.37 13.27
N TYR A 141 -5.16 4.15 14.50
CA TYR A 141 -5.49 3.02 15.38
C TYR A 141 -6.06 3.61 16.65
N ASP A 142 -7.32 3.32 16.96
CA ASP A 142 -8.03 3.84 18.14
C ASP A 142 -7.89 5.37 18.30
N GLY A 143 -8.11 6.09 17.19
CA GLY A 143 -8.02 7.55 17.15
C GLY A 143 -6.61 8.14 17.17
N LYS A 144 -5.55 7.33 17.15
CA LYS A 144 -4.15 7.74 17.22
C LYS A 144 -3.37 7.44 15.96
N ASN A 145 -2.45 8.32 15.59
CA ASN A 145 -1.52 8.08 14.50
C ASN A 145 -0.21 7.46 15.03
N TYR A 146 0.16 6.32 14.47
CA TYR A 146 1.42 5.62 14.72
C TYR A 146 2.31 5.54 13.49
N PHE A 147 1.74 5.78 12.30
CA PHE A 147 2.41 5.61 11.02
C PHE A 147 2.30 6.86 10.16
N VAL A 148 3.34 7.09 9.38
CA VAL A 148 3.38 8.10 8.32
C VAL A 148 3.25 7.36 6.99
N PRO A 149 2.13 7.47 6.26
CA PRO A 149 1.93 6.75 5.01
C PRO A 149 2.86 7.31 3.93
N VAL A 150 3.39 6.43 3.08
CA VAL A 150 3.94 6.85 1.80
C VAL A 150 2.77 7.21 0.89
N TYR A 151 2.71 8.46 0.42
CA TYR A 151 1.65 8.88 -0.49
C TYR A 151 1.89 8.30 -1.89
N LYS A 152 1.14 7.25 -2.20
CA LYS A 152 1.23 6.50 -3.44
C LYS A 152 -0.18 6.09 -3.91
N ASP A 153 -0.33 4.99 -4.62
CA ASP A 153 -1.59 4.29 -4.88
C ASP A 153 -2.17 3.74 -3.55
N ASN A 154 -2.82 4.61 -2.78
CA ASN A 154 -3.39 4.29 -1.46
C ASN A 154 -4.83 3.76 -1.54
N THR A 155 -5.23 3.27 -2.70
CA THR A 155 -6.51 2.61 -2.97
C THR A 155 -6.25 1.39 -3.83
N GLU A 156 -7.11 0.39 -3.79
CA GLU A 156 -6.91 -0.84 -4.52
C GLU A 156 -8.10 -1.18 -5.42
N GLY A 157 -7.79 -1.74 -6.59
CA GLY A 157 -8.67 -2.40 -7.51
C GLY A 157 -8.00 -3.65 -8.05
N PHE A 158 -8.66 -4.36 -8.95
CA PHE A 158 -8.11 -5.52 -9.63
C PHE A 158 -8.09 -5.29 -11.14
N ASP A 159 -6.89 -5.41 -11.71
CA ASP A 159 -6.66 -5.32 -13.15
C ASP A 159 -6.31 -6.68 -13.75
N VAL A 160 -6.81 -6.94 -14.93
CA VAL A 160 -6.23 -7.97 -15.79
C VAL A 160 -5.06 -7.33 -16.55
N MET A 161 -3.89 -7.93 -16.41
CA MET A 161 -2.65 -7.49 -17.03
C MET A 161 -2.32 -8.36 -18.23
N PHE A 162 -2.09 -7.73 -19.38
CA PHE A 162 -1.77 -8.40 -20.64
C PHE A 162 -0.38 -8.00 -21.12
N ARG A 163 0.33 -8.93 -21.70
CA ARG A 163 1.50 -8.59 -22.51
C ARG A 163 1.06 -7.84 -23.76
N LYS A 164 1.58 -6.63 -23.94
CA LYS A 164 1.23 -5.74 -25.08
C LYS A 164 1.49 -6.37 -26.43
N ASP A 165 2.63 -7.08 -26.59
CA ASP A 165 3.00 -7.75 -27.84
C ASP A 165 1.98 -8.84 -28.26
N LEU A 166 1.35 -9.51 -27.29
CA LEU A 166 0.31 -10.51 -27.56
C LEU A 166 -1.04 -9.84 -27.89
N VAL A 167 -1.39 -8.76 -27.19
CA VAL A 167 -2.58 -7.97 -27.54
C VAL A 167 -2.50 -7.49 -28.99
N ASP A 168 -1.36 -6.93 -29.40
CA ASP A 168 -1.15 -6.44 -30.75
C ASP A 168 -1.15 -7.59 -31.79
N LYS A 169 -0.53 -8.73 -31.46
CA LYS A 169 -0.44 -9.91 -32.30
C LYS A 169 -1.81 -10.50 -32.62
N TYR A 170 -2.65 -10.66 -31.64
CA TYR A 170 -3.97 -11.28 -31.81
C TYR A 170 -5.07 -10.27 -32.14
N GLY A 171 -4.81 -8.98 -31.94
CA GLY A 171 -5.79 -7.91 -32.12
C GLY A 171 -6.92 -7.97 -31.08
N TRP A 172 -6.61 -8.38 -29.86
CA TRP A 172 -7.61 -8.46 -28.79
C TRP A 172 -8.14 -7.08 -28.42
N ASP A 173 -9.46 -6.97 -28.30
CA ASP A 173 -10.11 -5.78 -27.74
C ASP A 173 -10.27 -5.95 -26.21
N ILE A 174 -9.21 -5.58 -25.47
CA ILE A 174 -9.17 -5.72 -24.02
C ILE A 174 -10.16 -4.79 -23.30
N SER A 175 -10.70 -3.77 -23.97
CA SER A 175 -11.72 -2.87 -23.39
C SER A 175 -13.04 -3.55 -23.11
N THR A 176 -13.28 -4.72 -23.72
CA THR A 176 -14.48 -5.53 -23.53
C THR A 176 -14.41 -6.45 -22.31
N VAL A 177 -13.22 -6.63 -21.72
CA VAL A 177 -13.01 -7.45 -20.53
C VAL A 177 -13.60 -6.75 -19.31
N LYS A 178 -14.53 -7.43 -18.62
CA LYS A 178 -15.22 -6.94 -17.41
C LYS A 178 -15.16 -7.94 -16.26
N THR A 179 -14.87 -9.19 -16.54
CA THR A 179 -14.75 -10.29 -15.58
C THR A 179 -13.55 -11.16 -15.95
N LEU A 180 -13.07 -11.98 -15.02
CA LEU A 180 -12.04 -12.98 -15.33
C LEU A 180 -12.49 -13.96 -16.43
N ALA A 181 -13.76 -14.34 -16.47
CA ALA A 181 -14.27 -15.25 -17.50
C ALA A 181 -14.16 -14.68 -18.92
N ASP A 182 -14.17 -13.36 -19.10
CA ASP A 182 -14.08 -12.72 -20.42
C ASP A 182 -12.72 -12.94 -21.10
N ILE A 183 -11.69 -13.32 -20.36
CA ILE A 183 -10.36 -13.60 -20.95
C ILE A 183 -10.19 -15.04 -21.45
N GLU A 184 -11.18 -15.95 -21.20
CA GLU A 184 -11.06 -17.36 -21.62
C GLU A 184 -10.78 -17.55 -23.11
N PRO A 185 -11.36 -16.79 -24.06
CA PRO A 185 -10.99 -16.91 -25.47
C PRO A 185 -9.53 -16.55 -25.74
N MET A 186 -8.98 -15.57 -25.02
CA MET A 186 -7.58 -15.15 -25.13
C MET A 186 -6.64 -16.21 -24.55
N LEU A 187 -7.03 -16.83 -23.43
CA LEU A 187 -6.29 -17.94 -22.83
C LEU A 187 -6.24 -19.16 -23.77
N ALA A 188 -7.33 -19.44 -24.49
CA ALA A 188 -7.38 -20.51 -25.48
C ALA A 188 -6.42 -20.25 -26.66
N ASP A 189 -6.31 -19.01 -27.14
CA ASP A 189 -5.33 -18.63 -28.17
C ASP A 189 -3.89 -18.90 -27.70
N LEU A 190 -3.58 -18.59 -26.46
CA LEU A 190 -2.25 -18.76 -25.86
C LEU A 190 -1.91 -20.23 -25.59
N GLU A 191 -2.86 -21.01 -25.13
CA GLU A 191 -2.72 -22.46 -24.91
C GLU A 191 -2.48 -23.16 -26.26
N ALA A 192 -3.25 -22.82 -27.30
CA ALA A 192 -3.09 -23.37 -28.65
C ALA A 192 -1.72 -23.08 -29.27
N GLU A 193 -1.04 -21.98 -28.89
CA GLU A 193 0.35 -21.71 -29.25
C GLU A 193 1.36 -22.51 -28.43
N GLY A 194 0.94 -23.14 -27.34
CA GLY A 194 1.79 -23.88 -26.43
C GLY A 194 2.56 -23.01 -25.45
N LEU A 195 2.02 -21.83 -25.10
CA LEU A 195 2.60 -20.98 -24.06
C LEU A 195 2.52 -21.71 -22.72
N LYS A 196 3.61 -21.69 -21.95
CA LYS A 196 3.67 -22.46 -20.69
C LYS A 196 2.70 -21.92 -19.62
N TYR A 197 2.52 -20.60 -19.58
CA TYR A 197 1.65 -19.91 -18.66
C TYR A 197 0.67 -19.00 -19.44
N PRO A 198 -0.38 -19.55 -20.07
CA PRO A 198 -1.42 -18.71 -20.66
C PRO A 198 -1.95 -17.71 -19.63
N TYR A 199 -2.29 -18.18 -18.45
CA TYR A 199 -2.56 -17.38 -17.25
C TYR A 199 -1.49 -17.63 -16.19
N LEU A 200 -0.89 -16.56 -15.66
CA LEU A 200 0.12 -16.59 -14.61
C LEU A 200 -0.48 -16.03 -13.32
N SER A 201 -0.72 -16.88 -12.33
CA SER A 201 -1.29 -16.48 -11.03
C SER A 201 -0.28 -15.79 -10.11
N GLN A 202 1.00 -15.85 -10.44
CA GLN A 202 2.12 -15.29 -9.66
C GLN A 202 2.26 -15.89 -8.26
N LYS A 203 1.77 -17.10 -8.05
CA LYS A 203 1.75 -17.75 -6.73
C LYS A 203 1.07 -16.89 -5.65
N THR A 204 0.00 -16.22 -6.00
CA THR A 204 -0.73 -15.38 -5.07
C THR A 204 -2.18 -15.83 -5.01
N ALA A 205 -2.75 -15.83 -3.82
CA ALA A 205 -4.17 -15.99 -3.64
C ALA A 205 -4.87 -14.72 -4.15
N MET A 206 -5.67 -14.85 -5.22
CA MET A 206 -6.29 -13.68 -5.88
C MET A 206 -7.71 -13.42 -5.43
N PHE A 207 -8.34 -14.38 -4.76
CA PHE A 207 -9.74 -14.29 -4.38
C PHE A 207 -10.07 -12.97 -3.69
N TYR A 208 -9.29 -12.59 -2.68
CA TYR A 208 -9.53 -11.37 -1.90
C TYR A 208 -9.39 -10.08 -2.72
N ARG A 209 -8.56 -10.08 -3.77
CA ARG A 209 -8.40 -8.91 -4.65
C ARG A 209 -9.49 -8.84 -5.72
N TYR A 210 -9.85 -9.98 -6.30
CA TYR A 210 -10.88 -10.04 -7.34
C TYR A 210 -12.26 -9.70 -6.80
N TYR A 211 -12.59 -10.13 -5.58
CA TYR A 211 -13.87 -9.84 -4.94
C TYR A 211 -13.85 -8.60 -4.03
N ILE A 212 -12.95 -7.65 -4.31
CA ILE A 212 -12.85 -6.38 -3.56
C ILE A 212 -14.13 -5.54 -3.65
N ASN A 213 -14.96 -5.71 -4.69
CA ASN A 213 -16.26 -5.04 -4.78
C ASN A 213 -17.29 -5.59 -3.77
N ASP A 214 -17.18 -6.84 -3.39
CA ASP A 214 -18.11 -7.52 -2.49
C ASP A 214 -17.64 -7.45 -1.04
N PHE A 215 -16.33 -7.54 -0.81
CA PHE A 215 -15.75 -7.73 0.51
C PHE A 215 -14.65 -6.71 0.83
N ASP A 216 -14.57 -6.29 2.10
CA ASP A 216 -13.37 -5.67 2.66
C ASP A 216 -12.58 -6.72 3.45
N PHE A 217 -11.41 -7.07 2.92
CA PHE A 217 -10.48 -8.00 3.54
C PHE A 217 -9.46 -7.23 4.39
N PHE A 218 -9.88 -6.75 5.52
CA PHE A 218 -9.18 -5.81 6.40
C PHE A 218 -7.84 -6.29 6.98
N THR A 219 -7.38 -7.48 6.64
CA THR A 219 -6.08 -8.00 7.09
C THR A 219 -4.94 -7.74 6.11
N ALA A 220 -5.23 -7.39 4.86
CA ALA A 220 -4.28 -7.29 3.74
C ALA A 220 -3.40 -8.56 3.53
N ASP A 221 -3.79 -9.68 4.14
CA ASP A 221 -3.06 -10.94 4.14
C ASP A 221 -3.84 -12.00 3.37
N ALA A 222 -3.27 -12.46 2.26
CA ALA A 222 -3.86 -13.50 1.44
C ALA A 222 -4.15 -14.80 2.19
N GLN A 223 -3.36 -15.12 3.23
CA GLN A 223 -3.53 -16.31 4.06
C GLN A 223 -4.69 -16.18 5.05
N SER A 224 -5.32 -15.02 5.13
CA SER A 224 -6.43 -14.71 6.04
C SER A 224 -7.69 -14.28 5.29
N ASN A 225 -7.81 -14.64 4.00
CA ASN A 225 -8.94 -14.28 3.16
C ASN A 225 -10.22 -15.10 3.44
N TRP A 226 -10.21 -15.94 4.47
CA TRP A 226 -11.35 -16.73 4.96
C TRP A 226 -12.34 -15.91 5.80
N VAL A 227 -12.04 -14.63 6.07
CA VAL A 227 -12.94 -13.71 6.77
C VAL A 227 -12.85 -12.31 6.17
N ALA A 228 -13.99 -11.62 6.06
CA ALA A 228 -14.08 -10.25 5.56
C ALA A 228 -15.34 -9.55 6.08
N VAL A 229 -15.44 -8.25 5.82
CA VAL A 229 -16.71 -7.52 5.93
C VAL A 229 -17.41 -7.55 4.56
N ASP A 230 -18.63 -8.07 4.52
CA ASP A 230 -19.51 -7.96 3.35
C ASP A 230 -20.00 -6.52 3.21
N ARG A 231 -19.69 -5.88 2.09
CA ARG A 231 -19.99 -4.45 1.86
C ARG A 231 -21.48 -4.17 1.75
N SER A 232 -22.28 -5.18 1.34
CA SER A 232 -23.71 -5.02 1.15
C SER A 232 -24.49 -5.08 2.46
N THR A 233 -24.01 -5.87 3.41
CA THR A 233 -24.67 -6.09 4.71
C THR A 233 -23.98 -5.31 5.84
N ASN A 234 -22.74 -4.89 5.64
CA ASN A 234 -21.87 -4.30 6.67
C ASN A 234 -21.65 -5.22 7.88
N GLU A 235 -21.51 -6.54 7.60
CA GLU A 235 -21.33 -7.58 8.61
C GLU A 235 -20.06 -8.40 8.33
N VAL A 236 -19.41 -8.88 9.38
CA VAL A 236 -18.29 -9.82 9.26
C VAL A 236 -18.81 -11.19 8.86
N VAL A 237 -18.26 -11.75 7.78
CA VAL A 237 -18.72 -13.01 7.18
C VAL A 237 -17.57 -14.00 7.00
N ASP A 238 -17.94 -15.28 6.99
CA ASP A 238 -17.10 -16.39 6.51
C ASP A 238 -17.11 -16.39 4.98
N THR A 239 -15.97 -16.09 4.38
CA THR A 239 -15.86 -16.01 2.91
C THR A 239 -15.69 -17.38 2.26
N VAL A 240 -15.14 -18.38 2.96
CA VAL A 240 -14.95 -19.75 2.42
C VAL A 240 -16.27 -20.41 2.07
N LEU A 241 -17.34 -20.10 2.82
CA LEU A 241 -18.69 -20.61 2.57
C LEU A 241 -19.51 -19.74 1.60
N SER A 242 -18.93 -18.67 1.04
CA SER A 242 -19.62 -17.80 0.09
C SER A 242 -19.75 -18.44 -1.29
N ASP A 243 -20.80 -18.05 -2.01
CA ASP A 243 -20.96 -18.44 -3.41
C ASP A 243 -19.81 -17.92 -4.27
N GLN A 244 -19.29 -16.72 -3.96
CA GLN A 244 -18.17 -16.10 -4.63
C GLN A 244 -16.88 -16.96 -4.54
N TYR A 245 -16.59 -17.51 -3.36
CA TYR A 245 -15.41 -18.37 -3.20
C TYR A 245 -15.54 -19.66 -4.03
N LYS A 246 -16.71 -20.28 -3.99
CA LYS A 246 -17.01 -21.49 -4.79
C LYS A 246 -16.92 -21.21 -6.29
N GLU A 247 -17.48 -20.10 -6.75
CA GLU A 247 -17.42 -19.67 -8.16
C GLU A 247 -15.98 -19.45 -8.59
N PHE A 248 -15.17 -18.73 -7.78
CA PHE A 248 -13.78 -18.46 -8.06
C PHE A 248 -12.94 -19.75 -8.16
N CYS A 249 -13.01 -20.61 -7.15
CA CYS A 249 -12.29 -21.88 -7.15
C CYS A 249 -12.70 -22.79 -8.32
N THR A 250 -13.99 -22.78 -8.68
CA THR A 250 -14.50 -23.51 -9.85
C THR A 250 -13.93 -22.97 -11.16
N LEU A 251 -13.79 -21.64 -11.29
CA LEU A 251 -13.20 -21.01 -12.46
C LEU A 251 -11.72 -21.39 -12.59
N MET A 252 -10.96 -21.31 -11.50
CA MET A 252 -9.54 -21.67 -11.48
C MET A 252 -9.33 -23.16 -11.81
N ALA A 253 -10.19 -24.04 -11.30
CA ALA A 253 -10.16 -25.47 -11.62
C ALA A 253 -10.44 -25.72 -13.12
N LYS A 254 -11.43 -25.05 -13.71
CA LYS A 254 -11.70 -25.13 -15.16
C LYS A 254 -10.53 -24.67 -15.98
N TRP A 255 -9.86 -23.59 -15.57
CA TRP A 255 -8.69 -23.08 -16.29
C TRP A 255 -7.50 -24.03 -16.19
N ALA A 256 -7.29 -24.68 -15.04
CA ALA A 256 -6.28 -25.71 -14.89
C ALA A 256 -6.56 -26.94 -15.76
N GLU A 257 -7.80 -27.44 -15.79
CA GLU A 257 -8.23 -28.56 -16.65
C GLU A 257 -8.11 -28.23 -18.15
N ALA A 258 -8.28 -26.95 -18.52
CA ALA A 258 -8.12 -26.47 -19.89
C ALA A 258 -6.66 -26.20 -20.27
N GLY A 259 -5.70 -26.33 -19.34
CA GLY A 259 -4.29 -26.02 -19.58
C GLY A 259 -3.95 -24.53 -19.56
N TYR A 260 -4.84 -23.67 -19.09
CA TYR A 260 -4.61 -22.23 -18.99
C TYR A 260 -3.75 -21.86 -17.78
N ILE A 261 -3.86 -22.62 -16.68
CA ILE A 261 -2.98 -22.53 -15.51
C ILE A 261 -2.01 -23.70 -15.53
N SER A 262 -0.72 -23.41 -15.41
CA SER A 262 0.33 -24.46 -15.42
C SER A 262 0.32 -25.24 -14.10
N GLU A 263 0.53 -26.54 -14.16
CA GLU A 263 0.56 -27.45 -13.00
C GLU A 263 1.61 -27.02 -11.92
N ASP A 264 2.67 -26.32 -12.33
CA ASP A 264 3.68 -25.83 -11.40
C ASP A 264 3.26 -24.56 -10.62
N GLU A 265 2.18 -23.86 -10.99
CA GLU A 265 1.64 -22.73 -10.21
C GLU A 265 1.26 -23.15 -8.78
N VAL A 266 0.71 -24.36 -8.60
CA VAL A 266 0.32 -24.90 -7.29
C VAL A 266 1.52 -25.33 -6.44
N THR A 267 2.61 -25.73 -7.09
CA THR A 267 3.79 -26.31 -6.41
C THR A 267 4.92 -25.31 -6.16
N LYS A 268 4.83 -24.11 -6.68
CA LYS A 268 5.84 -23.06 -6.50
C LYS A 268 5.99 -22.69 -5.03
N THR A 269 7.23 -22.61 -4.57
CA THR A 269 7.57 -22.28 -3.18
C THR A 269 8.03 -20.84 -2.99
N THR A 270 8.31 -20.11 -4.08
CA THR A 270 8.81 -18.73 -4.03
C THR A 270 8.08 -17.86 -5.04
N THR A 271 7.96 -16.57 -4.75
CA THR A 271 7.55 -15.56 -5.73
C THR A 271 8.49 -15.64 -6.93
N ASP A 272 7.92 -15.77 -8.12
CA ASP A 272 8.64 -16.29 -9.26
C ASP A 272 9.28 -15.19 -10.11
N THR A 273 10.45 -15.51 -10.66
CA THR A 273 11.07 -14.77 -11.74
C THR A 273 10.44 -15.05 -13.11
N THR A 274 9.40 -15.90 -13.19
CA THR A 274 8.67 -16.22 -14.43
C THR A 274 8.13 -14.96 -15.10
N THR A 275 7.72 -13.96 -14.33
CA THR A 275 7.28 -12.68 -14.86
C THR A 275 8.33 -11.96 -15.71
N GLN A 276 9.60 -12.22 -15.47
CA GLN A 276 10.72 -11.65 -16.25
C GLN A 276 11.05 -12.49 -17.51
N THR A 277 10.38 -13.62 -17.71
CA THR A 277 10.52 -14.48 -18.91
C THR A 277 9.46 -14.11 -19.95
N GLN A 278 9.55 -14.72 -21.13
CA GLN A 278 8.56 -14.55 -22.21
C GLN A 278 7.54 -15.71 -22.25
N ASP A 279 7.47 -16.54 -21.20
CA ASP A 279 6.69 -17.79 -21.21
C ASP A 279 5.27 -17.63 -20.67
N TRP A 280 4.85 -16.40 -20.32
CA TRP A 280 3.51 -16.08 -19.81
C TRP A 280 2.74 -15.16 -20.77
N GLY A 281 1.42 -15.12 -20.68
CA GLY A 281 0.59 -14.30 -21.56
C GLY A 281 -0.26 -13.26 -20.84
N ILE A 282 -1.11 -13.71 -19.94
CA ILE A 282 -2.02 -12.88 -19.13
C ILE A 282 -1.74 -13.12 -17.65
N SER A 283 -1.86 -12.08 -16.85
CA SER A 283 -1.72 -12.14 -15.41
C SER A 283 -2.67 -11.12 -14.77
N TRP A 284 -2.45 -10.79 -13.53
CA TRP A 284 -3.21 -9.80 -12.80
C TRP A 284 -2.28 -8.77 -12.15
N TRP A 285 -2.82 -7.62 -11.81
CA TRP A 285 -2.17 -6.60 -11.01
C TRP A 285 -3.18 -5.86 -10.15
N THR A 286 -2.72 -5.17 -9.12
CA THR A 286 -3.51 -4.14 -8.49
C THR A 286 -3.61 -2.95 -9.43
N ASP A 287 -4.75 -2.27 -9.46
CA ASP A 287 -4.89 -1.03 -10.23
C ASP A 287 -3.81 -0.03 -9.80
N ILE A 288 -3.17 0.63 -10.76
CA ILE A 288 -2.13 1.64 -10.55
C ILE A 288 -2.31 2.82 -11.50
N PRO A 289 -1.97 4.05 -11.09
CA PRO A 289 -2.15 5.22 -11.94
C PRO A 289 -1.13 5.31 -13.11
N VAL A 290 0.01 4.60 -13.02
CA VAL A 290 1.11 4.69 -13.99
C VAL A 290 1.75 3.34 -14.24
N ASN A 291 1.76 2.87 -15.50
CA ASN A 291 2.27 1.53 -15.86
C ASN A 291 3.81 1.39 -15.89
N ALA A 292 4.56 2.47 -15.72
CA ALA A 292 6.03 2.44 -15.88
C ALA A 292 6.71 1.45 -14.92
N GLU A 293 6.22 1.34 -13.68
CA GLU A 293 6.76 0.39 -12.70
C GLU A 293 6.48 -1.06 -13.13
N ALA A 294 5.26 -1.37 -13.55
CA ALA A 294 4.91 -2.69 -14.06
C ALA A 294 5.76 -3.07 -15.28
N ASN A 295 5.95 -2.15 -16.24
CA ASN A 295 6.80 -2.39 -17.41
C ASN A 295 8.24 -2.74 -17.01
N SER A 296 8.79 -2.01 -16.01
CA SER A 296 10.14 -2.28 -15.49
C SER A 296 10.22 -3.64 -14.82
N ARG A 297 9.27 -3.95 -13.94
CA ARG A 297 9.23 -5.20 -13.19
C ARG A 297 9.12 -6.44 -14.09
N TYR A 298 8.31 -6.36 -15.14
CA TYR A 298 8.10 -7.47 -16.08
C TYR A 298 9.08 -7.50 -17.24
N ASN A 299 10.00 -6.52 -17.33
CA ASN A 299 10.98 -6.35 -18.40
C ASN A 299 10.35 -6.41 -19.80
N GLN A 300 9.13 -5.89 -19.91
CA GLN A 300 8.37 -5.80 -21.16
C GLN A 300 7.17 -4.86 -21.01
N GLU A 301 6.65 -4.40 -22.15
CA GLU A 301 5.45 -3.56 -22.13
C GLU A 301 4.22 -4.39 -21.79
N VAL A 302 3.49 -3.96 -20.77
CA VAL A 302 2.20 -4.51 -20.35
C VAL A 302 1.11 -3.47 -20.50
N VAL A 303 -0.12 -3.94 -20.70
CA VAL A 303 -1.33 -3.13 -20.69
C VAL A 303 -2.33 -3.74 -19.73
N MET A 304 -3.07 -2.88 -19.03
CA MET A 304 -3.98 -3.30 -17.98
C MET A 304 -5.42 -2.89 -18.29
N THR A 305 -6.35 -3.69 -17.82
CA THR A 305 -7.78 -3.41 -17.87
C THR A 305 -8.38 -3.60 -16.50
N PRO A 306 -8.87 -2.51 -15.85
CA PRO A 306 -9.56 -2.62 -14.59
C PRO A 306 -10.90 -3.36 -14.75
N ILE A 307 -11.14 -4.34 -13.89
CA ILE A 307 -12.37 -5.14 -13.88
C ILE A 307 -13.12 -5.09 -12.55
N THR A 308 -12.63 -4.31 -11.60
CA THR A 308 -13.32 -3.95 -10.35
C THR A 308 -13.37 -2.44 -10.19
N ASP A 309 -14.21 -1.97 -9.29
CA ASP A 309 -14.11 -0.61 -8.79
C ASP A 309 -12.86 -0.50 -7.92
N ARG A 310 -12.46 0.75 -7.67
CA ARG A 310 -11.34 1.09 -6.81
C ARG A 310 -11.85 1.46 -5.43
N TRP A 311 -11.16 0.94 -4.39
CA TRP A 311 -11.59 1.09 -3.00
C TRP A 311 -10.45 1.60 -2.11
N ALA A 312 -10.75 2.60 -1.30
CA ALA A 312 -10.02 2.88 -0.07
C ALA A 312 -10.60 1.95 1.01
N HIS A 313 -9.85 0.93 1.38
CA HIS A 313 -10.26 -0.04 2.39
C HIS A 313 -9.38 0.05 3.65
N SER A 314 -9.69 -0.75 4.66
CA SER A 314 -9.10 -0.63 6.00
C SER A 314 -7.56 -0.65 6.06
N THR A 315 -6.88 -1.24 5.07
CA THR A 315 -5.41 -1.35 5.09
C THR A 315 -4.70 -0.61 3.96
N SER A 316 -5.41 -0.07 2.98
CA SER A 316 -4.82 0.48 1.75
C SER A 316 -3.86 1.66 1.99
N ALA A 317 -4.20 2.58 2.90
CA ALA A 317 -3.35 3.72 3.24
C ALA A 317 -2.03 3.32 3.94
N LEU A 318 -1.95 2.10 4.46
CA LEU A 318 -0.79 1.55 5.16
C LEU A 318 -0.02 0.52 4.33
N GLY A 319 -0.29 0.43 3.04
CA GLY A 319 0.42 -0.45 2.10
C GLY A 319 1.92 -0.16 1.98
N SER A 320 2.37 0.99 2.43
CA SER A 320 3.77 1.39 2.65
C SER A 320 3.78 2.59 3.61
N CYS A 321 4.54 2.53 4.68
CA CYS A 321 4.57 3.58 5.68
C CYS A 321 5.86 3.57 6.50
N TYR A 322 6.08 4.64 7.27
CA TYR A 322 7.13 4.74 8.26
C TYR A 322 6.55 4.74 9.66
N ALA A 323 7.24 4.10 10.58
CA ALA A 323 6.93 4.11 12.01
C ALA A 323 8.11 4.64 12.82
N VAL A 324 7.84 5.54 13.76
CA VAL A 324 8.78 5.85 14.84
C VAL A 324 8.71 4.73 15.86
N THR A 325 9.84 4.16 16.26
CA THR A 325 9.86 3.04 17.20
C THR A 325 9.65 3.49 18.65
N ALA A 326 9.01 2.67 19.47
CA ALA A 326 8.65 3.00 20.86
C ALA A 326 9.86 3.24 21.79
N ASN A 327 11.05 2.76 21.41
CA ASN A 327 12.28 3.00 22.17
C ASN A 327 12.91 4.38 21.91
N SER A 328 12.40 5.15 20.93
CA SER A 328 12.89 6.50 20.66
C SER A 328 12.56 7.45 21.82
N THR A 329 13.53 8.28 22.17
CA THR A 329 13.27 9.40 23.07
C THR A 329 12.33 10.42 22.41
N PRO A 330 11.65 11.29 23.15
CA PRO A 330 10.81 12.33 22.54
C PRO A 330 11.60 13.24 21.56
N GLU A 331 12.88 13.43 21.79
CA GLU A 331 13.77 14.23 20.93
C GLU A 331 14.09 13.50 19.61
N GLU A 332 14.35 12.18 19.67
CA GLU A 332 14.52 11.33 18.50
C GLU A 332 13.21 11.17 17.72
N ALA A 333 12.07 11.04 18.41
CA ALA A 333 10.77 10.96 17.76
C ALA A 333 10.46 12.26 16.98
N GLN A 334 10.71 13.44 17.57
CA GLN A 334 10.57 14.72 16.86
C GLN A 334 11.55 14.80 15.67
N ALA A 335 12.78 14.35 15.83
CA ALA A 335 13.77 14.33 14.76
C ALA A 335 13.34 13.43 13.58
N CYS A 336 12.67 12.31 13.85
CA CYS A 336 12.06 11.47 12.81
C CYS A 336 10.97 12.23 12.04
N ILE A 337 10.09 12.96 12.74
CA ILE A 337 9.03 13.77 12.11
C ILE A 337 9.65 14.93 11.30
N ASP A 338 10.68 15.60 11.81
CA ASP A 338 11.38 16.68 11.11
C ASP A 338 12.06 16.17 9.82
N PHE A 339 12.69 14.99 9.89
CA PHE A 339 13.30 14.34 8.72
C PHE A 339 12.25 13.96 7.67
N LEU A 340 11.16 13.31 8.08
CA LEU A 340 10.06 12.95 7.18
C LEU A 340 9.37 14.20 6.60
N GLY A 341 9.21 15.26 7.40
CA GLY A 341 8.69 16.55 6.94
C GLY A 341 9.50 17.13 5.80
N LEU A 342 10.83 17.10 5.92
CA LEU A 342 11.71 17.54 4.84
C LEU A 342 11.68 16.58 3.65
N LEU A 343 11.68 15.26 3.89
CA LEU A 343 11.62 14.23 2.84
C LEU A 343 10.36 14.34 1.97
N TYR A 344 9.23 14.75 2.56
CA TYR A 344 7.94 14.86 1.87
C TYR A 344 7.68 16.25 1.26
N THR A 345 8.58 17.22 1.46
CA THR A 345 8.42 18.59 0.96
C THR A 345 9.60 19.10 0.13
N ASP A 346 10.72 18.37 0.10
CA ASP A 346 11.93 18.73 -0.66
C ASP A 346 12.27 17.65 -1.69
N SER A 347 11.95 17.93 -2.97
CA SER A 347 12.14 16.96 -4.07
C SER A 347 13.58 16.49 -4.21
N LYS A 348 14.56 17.36 -3.93
CA LYS A 348 15.97 16.96 -4.05
C LYS A 348 16.39 15.97 -2.95
N LEU A 349 15.86 16.12 -1.73
CA LEU A 349 16.05 15.12 -0.69
C LEU A 349 15.32 13.83 -1.03
N ALA A 350 14.08 13.94 -1.54
CA ALA A 350 13.29 12.79 -1.96
C ALA A 350 13.99 11.99 -3.07
N ASP A 351 14.55 12.66 -4.08
CA ASP A 351 15.29 12.02 -5.18
C ASP A 351 16.59 11.37 -4.67
N LEU A 352 17.36 12.07 -3.80
CA LEU A 352 18.57 11.53 -3.20
C LEU A 352 18.29 10.28 -2.35
N TYR A 353 17.19 10.30 -1.59
CA TYR A 353 16.75 9.19 -0.74
C TYR A 353 16.21 8.01 -1.56
N THR A 354 15.58 8.28 -2.71
CA THR A 354 14.97 7.26 -3.58
C THR A 354 15.96 6.72 -4.60
N PHE A 355 16.67 7.60 -5.32
CA PHE A 355 17.46 7.22 -6.47
C PHE A 355 18.98 7.25 -6.23
N GLY A 356 19.45 7.85 -5.11
CA GLY A 356 20.86 7.93 -4.78
C GLY A 356 21.53 9.20 -5.29
N ILE A 357 22.77 9.09 -5.75
CA ILE A 357 23.65 10.21 -6.08
C ILE A 357 23.57 10.53 -7.56
N GLU A 358 23.22 11.79 -7.89
CA GLU A 358 23.27 12.29 -9.27
C GLU A 358 24.69 12.15 -9.86
N GLY A 359 24.74 11.59 -11.07
CA GLY A 359 26.00 11.29 -11.79
C GLY A 359 26.63 9.94 -11.44
N GLU A 360 26.19 9.26 -10.37
CA GLU A 360 26.59 7.89 -10.03
C GLU A 360 25.43 6.91 -10.22
N ASP A 361 24.30 7.13 -9.53
CA ASP A 361 23.17 6.22 -9.49
C ASP A 361 22.07 6.61 -10.48
N PHE A 362 21.92 7.92 -10.73
CA PHE A 362 20.97 8.45 -11.70
C PHE A 362 21.47 9.74 -12.36
N ASN A 363 20.76 10.21 -13.40
CA ASN A 363 20.96 11.51 -14.02
C ASN A 363 19.62 12.22 -14.22
N TYR A 364 19.61 13.55 -14.23
CA TYR A 364 18.48 14.31 -14.72
C TYR A 364 18.55 14.46 -16.24
N VAL A 365 17.52 14.02 -16.94
CA VAL A 365 17.34 14.17 -18.39
C VAL A 365 16.02 14.89 -18.64
N ASP A 366 16.08 16.09 -19.20
CA ASP A 366 14.90 16.94 -19.48
C ASP A 366 14.00 17.17 -18.25
N GLY A 367 14.60 17.22 -17.03
CA GLY A 367 13.91 17.44 -15.77
C GLY A 367 13.30 16.19 -15.15
N LYS A 368 13.53 15.01 -15.72
CA LYS A 368 13.13 13.69 -15.22
C LYS A 368 14.34 12.88 -14.81
N VAL A 369 14.12 11.85 -13.98
CA VAL A 369 15.15 10.93 -13.53
C VAL A 369 15.34 9.80 -14.54
N GLU A 370 16.57 9.59 -14.98
CA GLU A 370 17.04 8.40 -15.69
C GLU A 370 18.01 7.63 -14.78
N GLN A 371 17.59 6.44 -14.33
CA GLN A 371 18.43 5.58 -13.50
C GLN A 371 19.58 5.01 -14.31
N THR A 372 20.76 4.88 -13.70
CA THR A 372 21.91 4.27 -14.37
C THR A 372 21.92 2.75 -14.21
N ASP A 373 22.60 2.04 -15.11
CA ASP A 373 22.80 0.58 -15.04
C ASP A 373 23.75 0.15 -13.90
N ALA A 374 24.19 1.07 -13.05
CA ALA A 374 25.19 0.78 -12.02
C ALA A 374 24.71 -0.19 -10.94
N GLY A 375 23.39 -0.30 -10.73
CA GLY A 375 22.75 -1.34 -9.92
C GLY A 375 23.16 -1.40 -8.45
N LYS A 376 23.73 -0.31 -7.89
CA LYS A 376 24.25 -0.30 -6.51
C LYS A 376 23.31 0.34 -5.50
N TYR A 377 22.50 1.27 -5.95
CA TYR A 377 21.48 1.94 -5.17
C TYR A 377 20.25 2.14 -6.06
N ASN A 378 19.15 1.59 -5.67
CA ASN A 378 17.92 1.65 -6.46
C ASN A 378 16.72 1.33 -5.56
N HIS A 379 15.87 2.33 -5.34
CA HIS A 379 14.60 2.18 -4.66
C HIS A 379 13.47 2.66 -5.57
N SER A 380 12.28 2.11 -5.34
CA SER A 380 11.05 2.62 -5.95
C SER A 380 10.47 3.77 -5.11
N MET A 381 9.72 4.66 -5.76
CA MET A 381 9.03 5.76 -5.07
C MET A 381 8.10 5.24 -3.97
N TRP A 382 7.35 4.16 -4.23
CA TRP A 382 6.35 3.60 -3.32
C TRP A 382 6.91 3.08 -1.99
N GLU A 383 8.21 2.78 -1.93
CA GLU A 383 8.92 2.35 -0.70
C GLU A 383 9.73 3.48 -0.05
N SER A 384 9.73 4.68 -0.62
CA SER A 384 10.69 5.73 -0.22
C SER A 384 10.02 7.01 0.28
N ALA A 385 9.28 7.71 -0.59
CA ALA A 385 8.72 9.02 -0.29
C ALA A 385 7.38 9.22 -1.03
N SER A 386 6.87 10.46 -1.07
CA SER A 386 5.60 10.76 -1.73
C SER A 386 5.70 10.76 -3.26
N ALA A 387 4.72 10.16 -3.95
CA ALA A 387 4.56 10.23 -5.40
C ALA A 387 4.43 11.66 -5.94
N THR A 388 4.01 12.61 -5.09
CA THR A 388 3.82 14.01 -5.47
C THR A 388 5.09 14.84 -5.39
N ILE A 389 6.16 14.33 -4.75
CA ILE A 389 7.42 15.06 -4.53
C ILE A 389 8.63 14.43 -5.24
N VAL A 390 8.66 13.12 -5.37
CA VAL A 390 9.72 12.41 -6.11
C VAL A 390 9.65 12.78 -7.59
N THR A 391 10.78 13.19 -8.15
CA THR A 391 10.86 13.56 -9.57
C THR A 391 10.48 12.36 -10.45
N PRO A 392 9.58 12.55 -11.44
CA PRO A 392 9.17 11.47 -12.33
C PRO A 392 10.35 10.82 -13.08
N LEU A 393 10.27 9.53 -13.34
CA LEU A 393 11.20 8.84 -14.23
C LEU A 393 11.01 9.30 -15.68
N THR A 394 12.02 9.14 -16.52
CA THR A 394 11.92 9.41 -17.97
C THR A 394 10.82 8.62 -18.65
N THR A 395 10.42 7.49 -18.07
CA THR A 395 9.33 6.62 -18.53
C THR A 395 7.96 7.02 -17.99
N ASP A 396 7.91 7.89 -16.97
CA ASP A 396 6.66 8.37 -16.36
C ASP A 396 6.03 9.50 -17.22
N PRO A 397 4.70 9.68 -17.15
CA PRO A 397 4.04 10.85 -17.71
C PRO A 397 4.41 12.13 -16.94
N ASP A 398 4.23 13.29 -17.57
CA ASP A 398 4.59 14.60 -16.98
C ASP A 398 3.65 14.98 -15.81
N ASP A 399 2.42 14.49 -15.85
CA ASP A 399 1.34 14.73 -14.89
C ASP A 399 1.23 13.64 -13.80
N LYS A 400 2.30 12.88 -13.59
CA LYS A 400 2.32 11.75 -12.62
C LYS A 400 1.71 12.12 -11.25
N ALA A 401 2.10 13.26 -10.68
CA ALA A 401 1.61 13.68 -9.36
C ALA A 401 0.08 13.91 -9.33
N GLU A 402 -0.49 14.44 -10.43
CA GLU A 402 -1.94 14.64 -10.56
C GLU A 402 -2.64 13.30 -10.75
N LEU A 403 -2.06 12.39 -11.55
CA LEU A 403 -2.60 11.04 -11.75
C LEU A 403 -2.74 10.27 -10.42
N TYR A 404 -1.76 10.38 -9.51
CA TYR A 404 -1.86 9.76 -8.18
C TYR A 404 -2.93 10.39 -7.30
N LYS A 405 -3.11 11.72 -7.37
CA LYS A 405 -4.18 12.42 -6.64
C LYS A 405 -5.56 12.03 -7.15
N ASP A 406 -5.75 12.05 -8.47
CA ASP A 406 -7.01 11.65 -9.09
C ASP A 406 -7.34 10.18 -8.84
N PHE A 407 -6.30 9.33 -8.84
CA PHE A 407 -6.42 7.91 -8.55
C PHE A 407 -6.96 7.67 -7.14
N ASN A 408 -6.35 8.28 -6.14
CA ASN A 408 -6.78 8.14 -4.75
C ASN A 408 -8.13 8.83 -4.49
N GLY A 409 -8.33 10.03 -5.04
CA GLY A 409 -9.56 10.81 -4.86
C GLY A 409 -10.79 10.25 -5.59
N GLY A 410 -10.59 9.40 -6.60
CA GLY A 410 -11.66 8.77 -7.38
C GLY A 410 -12.14 7.43 -6.85
N ALA A 411 -11.61 6.93 -5.74
CA ALA A 411 -11.96 5.63 -5.18
C ALA A 411 -13.21 5.69 -4.29
N ASN A 412 -13.92 4.57 -4.20
CA ASN A 412 -14.96 4.36 -3.21
C ASN A 412 -14.34 4.17 -1.81
N THR A 413 -15.01 4.66 -0.77
CA THR A 413 -14.59 4.39 0.61
C THR A 413 -15.31 3.16 1.15
N SER A 414 -14.58 2.23 1.74
CA SER A 414 -15.16 1.06 2.37
C SER A 414 -15.92 1.42 3.64
N CYS A 415 -17.02 0.68 3.91
CA CYS A 415 -17.74 0.76 5.18
C CYS A 415 -16.87 0.33 6.38
N ALA A 416 -15.80 -0.44 6.14
CA ALA A 416 -14.85 -0.88 7.17
C ALA A 416 -13.54 -0.06 7.15
N ALA A 417 -13.47 1.03 6.36
CA ALA A 417 -12.27 1.87 6.32
C ALA A 417 -11.95 2.43 7.72
N GLY A 418 -10.72 2.21 8.17
CA GLY A 418 -10.30 2.59 9.53
C GLY A 418 -10.45 1.49 10.59
N PHE A 419 -11.21 0.42 10.34
CA PHE A 419 -11.24 -0.72 11.25
C PHE A 419 -9.87 -1.42 11.33
N ARG A 420 -9.46 -1.77 12.53
CA ARG A 420 -8.23 -2.51 12.80
C ARG A 420 -8.52 -3.72 13.68
N PHE A 421 -8.13 -4.87 13.20
CA PHE A 421 -8.32 -6.11 13.96
C PHE A 421 -7.13 -6.37 14.89
N ASP A 422 -7.39 -6.49 16.18
CA ASP A 422 -6.42 -6.99 17.15
C ASP A 422 -6.58 -8.49 17.35
N LYS A 423 -5.63 -9.27 16.80
CA LYS A 423 -5.61 -10.73 16.88
C LYS A 423 -5.01 -11.27 18.18
N SER A 424 -4.55 -10.42 19.11
CA SER A 424 -3.78 -10.83 20.31
C SER A 424 -4.48 -11.90 21.14
N GLU A 425 -5.80 -11.82 21.29
CA GLU A 425 -6.61 -12.77 22.06
C GLU A 425 -6.68 -14.16 21.42
N VAL A 426 -6.54 -14.24 20.09
CA VAL A 426 -6.71 -15.46 19.28
C VAL A 426 -5.49 -15.79 18.43
N ALA A 427 -4.32 -15.23 18.75
CA ALA A 427 -3.11 -15.30 17.92
C ALA A 427 -2.72 -16.74 17.49
N ASP A 428 -2.74 -17.70 18.42
CA ASP A 428 -2.39 -19.10 18.14
C ASP A 428 -3.39 -19.74 17.16
N LYS A 429 -4.69 -19.45 17.32
CA LYS A 429 -5.75 -19.97 16.45
C LYS A 429 -5.72 -19.29 15.08
N TYR A 430 -5.46 -17.99 15.04
CA TYR A 430 -5.28 -17.24 13.81
C TYR A 430 -4.13 -17.83 12.98
N ALA A 431 -2.97 -18.04 13.59
CA ALA A 431 -1.83 -18.69 12.94
C ALA A 431 -2.13 -20.13 12.49
N ALA A 432 -2.92 -20.89 13.27
CA ALA A 432 -3.34 -22.23 12.88
C ALA A 432 -4.27 -22.17 11.63
N CYS A 433 -5.20 -21.21 11.54
CA CYS A 433 -6.03 -21.01 10.35
C CYS A 433 -5.20 -20.63 9.11
N GLN A 434 -4.17 -19.79 9.27
CA GLN A 434 -3.24 -19.50 8.17
C GLN A 434 -2.51 -20.74 7.65
N ASN A 435 -2.13 -21.66 8.55
CA ASN A 435 -1.54 -22.95 8.13
C ASN A 435 -2.55 -23.81 7.37
N VAL A 436 -3.81 -23.81 7.76
CA VAL A 436 -4.89 -24.51 7.02
C VAL A 436 -5.11 -23.89 5.64
N PHE A 437 -5.05 -22.57 5.52
CA PHE A 437 -5.05 -21.91 4.20
C PHE A 437 -3.92 -22.41 3.31
N ASN A 438 -2.70 -22.49 3.84
CA ASN A 438 -1.55 -22.98 3.08
C ASN A 438 -1.72 -24.45 2.62
N GLU A 439 -2.49 -25.25 3.35
CA GLU A 439 -2.79 -26.65 3.00
C GLU A 439 -3.88 -26.76 1.93
N TYR A 440 -4.95 -25.98 2.02
CA TYR A 440 -6.14 -26.09 1.17
C TYR A 440 -6.37 -24.89 0.26
N GLY A 441 -6.42 -23.68 0.85
CA GLY A 441 -6.89 -22.47 0.19
C GLY A 441 -6.01 -22.07 -0.98
N PHE A 442 -4.69 -22.12 -0.80
CA PHE A 442 -3.75 -21.81 -1.88
C PHE A 442 -3.95 -22.70 -3.12
N ALA A 443 -4.12 -24.02 -2.92
CA ALA A 443 -4.34 -24.94 -4.03
C ALA A 443 -5.73 -24.76 -4.66
N LEU A 444 -6.77 -24.49 -3.87
CA LEU A 444 -8.12 -24.18 -4.37
C LEU A 444 -8.09 -22.95 -5.29
N GLU A 445 -7.41 -21.89 -4.86
CA GLU A 445 -7.35 -20.61 -5.58
C GLU A 445 -6.40 -20.60 -6.78
N ASN A 446 -5.61 -21.66 -6.98
CA ASN A 446 -4.68 -21.79 -8.11
C ASN A 446 -4.95 -23.01 -8.98
N GLY A 447 -6.15 -23.61 -8.89
CA GLY A 447 -6.55 -24.72 -9.76
C GLY A 447 -5.93 -26.07 -9.43
N GLY A 448 -5.52 -26.27 -8.16
CA GLY A 448 -4.88 -27.51 -7.71
C GLY A 448 -5.81 -28.71 -7.55
N TYR A 449 -7.12 -28.51 -7.74
CA TYR A 449 -8.14 -29.56 -7.65
C TYR A 449 -8.99 -29.59 -8.93
N GLY A 450 -9.56 -30.75 -9.26
CA GLY A 450 -10.50 -30.88 -10.38
C GLY A 450 -11.84 -30.22 -10.07
N VAL A 451 -12.56 -29.81 -11.11
CA VAL A 451 -13.89 -29.14 -10.98
C VAL A 451 -14.87 -29.95 -10.16
N ASP A 452 -14.86 -31.28 -10.31
CA ASP A 452 -15.72 -32.21 -9.57
C ASP A 452 -15.36 -32.39 -8.09
N GLN A 453 -14.19 -31.89 -7.69
CA GLN A 453 -13.68 -31.98 -6.31
C GLN A 453 -13.90 -30.69 -5.51
N ILE A 454 -14.20 -29.56 -6.16
CA ILE A 454 -14.23 -28.24 -5.52
C ILE A 454 -15.16 -28.19 -4.31
N GLU A 455 -16.40 -28.65 -4.45
CA GLU A 455 -17.40 -28.61 -3.36
C GLU A 455 -16.96 -29.43 -2.14
N ASP A 456 -16.49 -30.65 -2.38
CA ASP A 456 -16.00 -31.54 -1.31
C ASP A 456 -14.72 -30.99 -0.65
N THR A 457 -13.82 -30.37 -1.42
CA THR A 457 -12.58 -29.77 -0.91
C THR A 457 -12.85 -28.51 -0.10
N ILE A 458 -13.78 -27.64 -0.53
CA ILE A 458 -14.21 -26.49 0.29
C ILE A 458 -14.80 -26.96 1.62
N ALA A 459 -15.62 -28.00 1.61
CA ALA A 459 -16.16 -28.56 2.86
C ALA A 459 -15.06 -29.12 3.79
N GLN A 460 -14.03 -29.76 3.23
CA GLN A 460 -12.86 -30.22 4.00
C GLN A 460 -12.03 -29.05 4.54
N TYR A 461 -11.83 -28.02 3.72
CA TYR A 461 -11.14 -26.78 4.12
C TYR A 461 -11.86 -26.12 5.29
N GLN A 462 -13.18 -25.93 5.20
CA GLN A 462 -13.96 -25.37 6.30
C GLN A 462 -13.88 -26.22 7.57
N ALA A 463 -13.98 -27.54 7.46
CA ALA A 463 -13.85 -28.43 8.61
C ALA A 463 -12.46 -28.34 9.28
N ALA A 464 -11.39 -28.20 8.48
CA ALA A 464 -10.05 -28.01 8.99
C ALA A 464 -9.85 -26.64 9.66
N LEU A 465 -10.45 -25.57 9.12
CA LEU A 465 -10.50 -24.25 9.77
C LEU A 465 -11.23 -24.33 11.12
N ASP A 466 -12.37 -25.00 11.19
CA ASP A 466 -13.12 -25.16 12.43
C ASP A 466 -12.31 -25.93 13.49
N GLU A 467 -11.59 -26.98 13.09
CA GLU A 467 -10.68 -27.73 13.97
C GLU A 467 -9.50 -26.86 14.45
N ALA A 468 -9.00 -25.94 13.61
CA ALA A 468 -7.97 -24.97 13.98
C ALA A 468 -8.45 -23.87 14.94
N GLY A 469 -9.75 -23.77 15.18
CA GLY A 469 -10.37 -22.79 16.07
C GLY A 469 -10.90 -21.55 15.39
N TYR A 470 -11.22 -21.62 14.11
CA TYR A 470 -11.72 -20.53 13.29
C TYR A 470 -12.95 -19.85 13.87
N GLN A 471 -13.91 -20.59 14.44
CA GLN A 471 -15.13 -20.02 15.01
C GLN A 471 -14.84 -19.06 16.17
N ASP A 472 -13.77 -19.29 16.95
CA ASP A 472 -13.35 -18.36 18.00
C ASP A 472 -12.72 -17.10 17.39
N VAL A 473 -11.93 -17.25 16.34
CA VAL A 473 -11.35 -16.11 15.61
C VAL A 473 -12.46 -15.26 15.00
N LEU A 474 -13.42 -15.88 14.31
CA LEU A 474 -14.57 -15.20 13.70
C LEU A 474 -15.39 -14.43 14.76
N ALA A 475 -15.63 -15.03 15.92
CA ALA A 475 -16.36 -14.40 17.01
C ALA A 475 -15.64 -13.13 17.55
N VAL A 476 -14.32 -13.16 17.67
CA VAL A 476 -13.51 -12.00 18.09
C VAL A 476 -13.55 -10.90 17.03
N PHE A 477 -13.44 -11.25 15.75
CA PHE A 477 -13.61 -10.29 14.64
C PHE A 477 -14.97 -9.61 14.70
N GLN A 478 -16.05 -10.39 14.81
CA GLN A 478 -17.42 -9.86 14.86
C GLN A 478 -17.60 -8.92 16.07
N ALA A 479 -17.08 -9.30 17.24
CA ALA A 479 -17.20 -8.48 18.45
C ALA A 479 -16.46 -7.15 18.31
N GLN A 480 -15.22 -7.16 17.82
CA GLN A 480 -14.43 -5.94 17.63
C GLN A 480 -15.02 -5.03 16.57
N TYR A 481 -15.50 -5.61 15.44
CA TYR A 481 -16.13 -4.83 14.39
C TYR A 481 -17.45 -4.17 14.83
N GLU A 482 -18.29 -4.89 15.58
CA GLU A 482 -19.51 -4.33 16.16
C GLU A 482 -19.24 -3.22 17.16
N GLU A 483 -18.18 -3.32 17.95
CA GLU A 483 -17.76 -2.26 18.89
C GLU A 483 -17.29 -1.03 18.10
N TRP A 484 -16.41 -1.22 17.13
CA TRP A 484 -15.92 -0.15 16.25
C TRP A 484 -17.06 0.57 15.50
N LYS A 485 -18.04 -0.17 14.97
CA LYS A 485 -19.22 0.44 14.33
C LYS A 485 -20.01 1.34 15.29
N LYS A 486 -20.15 0.95 16.54
CA LYS A 486 -20.88 1.75 17.55
C LYS A 486 -20.15 3.05 17.89
N GLU A 487 -18.83 2.99 18.03
CA GLU A 487 -17.99 4.16 18.32
C GLU A 487 -18.04 5.17 17.16
N ASN A 488 -17.83 4.72 15.94
CA ASN A 488 -17.88 5.59 14.77
C ASN A 488 -19.27 6.11 14.42
N SER A 489 -20.35 5.37 14.72
CA SER A 489 -21.73 5.85 14.56
C SER A 489 -22.12 6.92 15.58
N ALA A 490 -21.45 6.97 16.74
CA ALA A 490 -21.71 7.97 17.77
C ALA A 490 -21.05 9.32 17.46
N GLU A 491 -19.91 9.30 16.77
CA GLU A 491 -19.22 10.53 16.31
C GLU A 491 -20.01 11.24 15.19
N ASP A 492 -20.57 10.51 14.24
CA ASP A 492 -21.39 11.04 13.14
C ASP A 492 -22.68 11.74 13.65
N ASN A 493 -23.26 11.26 14.75
CA ASN A 493 -24.42 11.89 15.39
C ASN A 493 -24.06 13.08 16.31
N GLY A 494 -22.78 13.27 16.63
CA GLY A 494 -22.30 14.38 17.47
C GLY A 494 -22.15 15.70 16.69
N ASP A 495 -21.79 15.61 15.42
CA ASP A 495 -21.55 16.79 14.56
C ASP A 495 -22.87 17.40 14.04
N ASP A 496 -23.90 16.59 13.78
CA ASP A 496 -25.24 17.07 13.40
C ASP A 496 -25.95 17.84 14.53
N THR A 497 -25.61 17.57 15.80
CA THR A 497 -26.19 18.32 16.92
C THR A 497 -25.53 19.68 17.15
N ALA A 498 -24.28 19.86 16.75
CA ALA A 498 -23.60 21.16 16.81
C ALA A 498 -24.10 22.13 15.73
N SER A 499 -24.40 21.63 14.53
CA SER A 499 -24.94 22.46 13.43
C SER A 499 -26.39 22.91 13.66
N SER A 500 -27.20 22.08 14.33
CA SER A 500 -28.60 22.43 14.65
C SER A 500 -28.76 23.47 15.77
N VAL A 501 -27.78 23.57 16.69
CA VAL A 501 -27.79 24.57 17.77
C VAL A 501 -27.38 25.97 17.24
N GLU A 502 -26.51 26.06 16.23
CA GLU A 502 -26.16 27.34 15.60
C GLU A 502 -27.32 27.92 14.74
N GLU A 503 -28.13 27.07 14.07
CA GLU A 503 -29.31 27.55 13.32
C GLU A 503 -30.45 28.04 14.23
N GLU A 504 -30.68 27.44 15.40
CA GLU A 504 -31.68 27.95 16.36
C GLU A 504 -31.26 29.28 17.01
N MET A 505 -29.98 29.50 17.26
CA MET A 505 -29.48 30.76 17.81
C MET A 505 -29.49 31.93 16.82
N SER A 506 -29.50 31.67 15.50
CA SER A 506 -29.55 32.70 14.48
C SER A 506 -30.98 33.15 14.15
N SER A 507 -32.00 32.37 14.51
CA SER A 507 -33.42 32.70 14.23
C SER A 507 -34.12 33.53 15.32
N GLU A 508 -33.50 33.72 16.49
CA GLU A 508 -34.02 34.59 17.57
C GLU A 508 -33.45 36.04 17.55
N ALA A 509 -32.61 36.39 16.58
CA ALA A 509 -31.97 37.71 16.48
C ALA A 509 -32.43 38.54 15.27
N GLU A 510 -33.58 38.26 14.64
CA GLU A 510 -34.34 39.12 13.73
C GLU A 510 -35.74 39.44 14.38
#